data_8c4b1ed3f2d474cd94c2257a7aedc7a8
#
_entry.id   8c4b1ed3f2d474cd94c2257a7aedc7a8
#
_cell.length_a   1.000
_cell.length_b   1.000
_cell.length_c   1.000
_cell.angle_alpha   90.00
_cell.angle_beta   90.00
_cell.angle_gamma   90.00
#
_symmetry.space_group_name_H-M   'P 1'
#
loop_
_entity.id
_entity.type
_entity.pdbx_description
1 polymer ?
#
loop_
_entity_poly.entity_id
_entity_poly.type
_entity_poly.pdbx_seq_one_letter_code
_entity_poly.pdbx_strand_id
1 'polypeptide(L)'
;MNNVLIIGCGLLGSSLVRRISKKKIAKKIFVYDKSKLNLAKTRKLKLPVIIVKSLNDGVANSDLIIFCTPMSEYKNIILKINKDLNQKHIITDVGSSKIKSSETIKKNLKKKIFWTSSHPITGSEVSGPEYGKQDLFVNKWCVLIKEKKTNLKHLKFLGSFWKKMGSKIVIMSKEKHDKIFSITSHLPHLVAYNLVKSAQDFEKKQKFNLIKYSAGGLRDFSRIAASNEIMWRDIFFDNKNNISKAIDIFVKNLKAFKKDINSKNNKSILNKLIKTKKVRAKIIKLKQDINKPDFGRN
;
A
#
# COMPACT_ATOMS: atom_id res chain seq x y z
N MET A 1 17.77 -3.02 -18.25
CA MET A 1 16.50 -3.75 -18.28
C MET A 1 15.82 -3.47 -19.60
N ASN A 2 15.47 -4.50 -20.34
CA ASN A 2 14.82 -4.30 -21.60
C ASN A 2 13.31 -4.12 -21.44
N ASN A 3 12.65 -5.04 -20.78
CA ASN A 3 11.21 -5.10 -20.75
C ASN A 3 10.66 -5.30 -19.33
N VAL A 4 9.52 -4.69 -19.04
CA VAL A 4 8.80 -4.84 -17.77
C VAL A 4 7.35 -5.24 -18.03
N LEU A 5 6.85 -6.22 -17.28
CA LEU A 5 5.43 -6.57 -17.20
C LEU A 5 4.85 -5.99 -15.89
N ILE A 6 3.80 -5.22 -16.02
CA ILE A 6 2.99 -4.72 -14.89
C ILE A 6 1.67 -5.50 -14.90
N ILE A 7 1.43 -6.27 -13.85
CA ILE A 7 0.20 -7.03 -13.67
C ILE A 7 -0.72 -6.25 -12.72
N GLY A 8 -1.79 -5.69 -13.27
CA GLY A 8 -2.68 -4.74 -12.60
C GLY A 8 -2.35 -3.28 -12.94
N CYS A 9 -3.23 -2.62 -13.70
CA CYS A 9 -3.07 -1.23 -14.12
C CYS A 9 -4.04 -0.28 -13.39
N GLY A 10 -4.12 -0.43 -12.06
CA GLY A 10 -4.80 0.53 -11.19
C GLY A 10 -3.94 1.75 -10.92
N LEU A 11 -4.15 2.41 -9.76
CA LEU A 11 -3.38 3.58 -9.32
C LEU A 11 -1.86 3.35 -9.34
N LEU A 12 -1.38 2.30 -8.66
CA LEU A 12 0.06 2.03 -8.58
C LEU A 12 0.65 1.56 -9.91
N GLY A 13 -0.03 0.64 -10.60
CA GLY A 13 0.46 0.12 -11.87
C GLY A 13 0.56 1.19 -12.94
N SER A 14 -0.43 2.04 -13.09
CA SER A 14 -0.40 3.16 -14.04
C SER A 14 0.59 4.26 -13.66
N SER A 15 0.85 4.45 -12.37
CA SER A 15 1.93 5.33 -11.88
C SER A 15 3.31 4.78 -12.22
N LEU A 16 3.51 3.45 -12.09
CA LEU A 16 4.73 2.78 -12.55
C LEU A 16 4.94 3.00 -14.04
N VAL A 17 3.90 2.77 -14.86
CA VAL A 17 3.95 3.02 -16.32
C VAL A 17 4.46 4.43 -16.61
N ARG A 18 3.81 5.45 -16.03
CA ARG A 18 4.17 6.86 -16.27
C ARG A 18 5.60 7.17 -15.87
N ARG A 19 6.03 6.66 -14.71
CA ARG A 19 7.39 6.92 -14.20
C ARG A 19 8.46 6.18 -14.98
N ILE A 20 8.25 4.90 -15.29
CA ILE A 20 9.18 4.08 -16.08
C ILE A 20 9.38 4.71 -17.46
N SER A 21 8.32 5.11 -18.12
CA SER A 21 8.36 5.76 -19.42
C SER A 21 9.10 7.11 -19.37
N LYS A 22 8.69 8.00 -18.46
CA LYS A 22 9.33 9.33 -18.30
C LYS A 22 10.84 9.25 -18.04
N LYS A 23 11.25 8.26 -17.23
CA LYS A 23 12.66 8.06 -16.87
C LYS A 23 13.39 7.10 -17.82
N LYS A 24 12.74 6.62 -18.87
CA LYS A 24 13.29 5.66 -19.84
C LYS A 24 13.97 4.46 -19.15
N ILE A 25 13.35 3.93 -18.08
CA ILE A 25 13.92 2.86 -17.24
C ILE A 25 13.87 1.51 -17.95
N ALA A 26 12.85 1.29 -18.80
CA ALA A 26 12.70 0.10 -19.64
C ALA A 26 12.46 0.50 -21.10
N LYS A 27 12.82 -0.39 -22.04
CA LYS A 27 12.58 -0.20 -23.48
C LYS A 27 11.10 -0.40 -23.82
N LYS A 28 10.47 -1.47 -23.29
CA LYS A 28 9.04 -1.77 -23.47
C LYS A 28 8.37 -1.99 -22.12
N ILE A 29 7.11 -1.53 -22.04
CA ILE A 29 6.26 -1.71 -20.85
C ILE A 29 5.05 -2.52 -21.31
N PHE A 30 4.94 -3.74 -20.81
CA PHE A 30 3.79 -4.61 -21.00
C PHE A 30 2.82 -4.44 -19.83
N VAL A 31 1.53 -4.45 -20.11
CA VAL A 31 0.48 -4.35 -19.09
C VAL A 31 -0.53 -5.47 -19.30
N TYR A 32 -0.84 -6.16 -18.23
CA TYR A 32 -2.00 -7.06 -18.12
C TYR A 32 -2.90 -6.60 -16.99
N ASP A 33 -4.19 -6.53 -17.24
CA ASP A 33 -5.21 -6.32 -16.20
C ASP A 33 -6.43 -7.21 -16.50
N LYS A 34 -7.02 -7.82 -15.47
CA LYS A 34 -8.25 -8.61 -15.64
C LYS A 34 -9.48 -7.72 -15.86
N SER A 35 -9.42 -6.46 -15.45
CA SER A 35 -10.49 -5.48 -15.62
C SER A 35 -10.47 -4.89 -17.03
N LYS A 36 -11.48 -5.26 -17.83
CA LYS A 36 -11.70 -4.64 -19.15
C LYS A 36 -11.85 -3.12 -19.06
N LEU A 37 -12.47 -2.63 -17.98
CA LEU A 37 -12.64 -1.20 -17.72
C LEU A 37 -11.28 -0.50 -17.51
N ASN A 38 -10.39 -1.06 -16.69
CA ASN A 38 -9.05 -0.50 -16.51
C ASN A 38 -8.26 -0.49 -17.81
N LEU A 39 -8.36 -1.54 -18.62
CA LEU A 39 -7.71 -1.59 -19.94
C LEU A 39 -8.29 -0.53 -20.91
N ALA A 40 -9.60 -0.34 -20.94
CA ALA A 40 -10.24 0.70 -21.73
C ALA A 40 -9.78 2.10 -21.32
N LYS A 41 -9.75 2.39 -20.01
CA LYS A 41 -9.20 3.64 -19.45
C LYS A 41 -7.71 3.81 -19.79
N THR A 42 -6.92 2.75 -19.70
CA THR A 42 -5.48 2.77 -20.04
C THR A 42 -5.27 3.16 -21.51
N ARG A 43 -6.10 2.63 -22.44
CA ARG A 43 -6.08 3.03 -23.87
C ARG A 43 -6.50 4.49 -24.05
N LYS A 44 -7.62 4.90 -23.43
CA LYS A 44 -8.12 6.29 -23.51
C LYS A 44 -7.09 7.31 -23.03
N LEU A 45 -6.34 6.97 -21.98
CA LEU A 45 -5.25 7.80 -21.45
C LEU A 45 -3.97 7.77 -22.31
N LYS A 46 -3.96 7.01 -23.39
CA LYS A 46 -2.81 6.89 -24.31
C LYS A 46 -1.50 6.58 -23.56
N LEU A 47 -1.57 5.73 -22.53
CA LEU A 47 -0.37 5.36 -21.78
C LEU A 47 0.61 4.61 -22.69
N PRO A 48 1.93 4.85 -22.58
CA PRO A 48 2.95 4.27 -23.44
C PRO A 48 3.22 2.80 -23.06
N VAL A 49 2.26 1.92 -23.33
CA VAL A 49 2.28 0.50 -22.97
C VAL A 49 1.82 -0.39 -24.12
N ILE A 50 2.27 -1.64 -24.07
CA ILE A 50 1.78 -2.74 -24.89
C ILE A 50 0.82 -3.55 -23.99
N ILE A 51 -0.48 -3.49 -24.28
CA ILE A 51 -1.48 -4.29 -23.56
C ILE A 51 -1.40 -5.71 -24.11
N VAL A 52 -1.06 -6.67 -23.25
CA VAL A 52 -0.98 -8.08 -23.64
C VAL A 52 -2.33 -8.78 -23.46
N LYS A 53 -2.61 -9.75 -24.34
CA LYS A 53 -3.86 -10.54 -24.32
C LYS A 53 -3.88 -11.56 -23.19
N SER A 54 -2.69 -12.10 -22.83
CA SER A 54 -2.54 -13.10 -21.78
C SER A 54 -1.37 -12.77 -20.84
N LEU A 55 -1.41 -13.32 -19.62
CA LEU A 55 -0.28 -13.24 -18.69
C LEU A 55 0.97 -13.92 -19.26
N ASN A 56 0.78 -15.02 -19.96
CA ASN A 56 1.86 -15.82 -20.54
C ASN A 56 2.64 -15.02 -21.58
N ASP A 57 1.94 -14.31 -22.50
CA ASP A 57 2.57 -13.41 -23.47
C ASP A 57 3.38 -12.31 -22.79
N GLY A 58 2.84 -11.74 -21.72
CA GLY A 58 3.53 -10.71 -20.93
C GLY A 58 4.81 -11.24 -20.28
N VAL A 59 4.75 -12.42 -19.68
CA VAL A 59 5.91 -13.08 -19.04
C VAL A 59 6.99 -13.41 -20.07
N ALA A 60 6.62 -14.05 -21.18
CA ALA A 60 7.58 -14.44 -22.22
C ALA A 60 8.41 -13.27 -22.76
N ASN A 61 7.84 -12.08 -22.78
CA ASN A 61 8.42 -10.85 -23.32
C ASN A 61 9.08 -9.92 -22.28
N SER A 62 9.19 -10.33 -21.02
CA SER A 62 9.61 -9.42 -19.94
C SER A 62 10.79 -9.96 -19.13
N ASP A 63 11.59 -9.05 -18.56
CA ASP A 63 12.69 -9.38 -17.63
C ASP A 63 12.26 -9.14 -16.18
N LEU A 64 11.49 -8.07 -15.94
CA LEU A 64 10.94 -7.69 -14.64
C LEU A 64 9.42 -7.83 -14.64
N ILE A 65 8.89 -8.54 -13.65
CA ILE A 65 7.46 -8.76 -13.46
C ILE A 65 7.05 -8.14 -12.14
N ILE A 66 6.10 -7.19 -12.18
CA ILE A 66 5.65 -6.45 -11.00
C ILE A 66 4.15 -6.72 -10.77
N PHE A 67 3.81 -7.28 -9.61
CA PHE A 67 2.43 -7.50 -9.21
C PHE A 67 1.87 -6.24 -8.55
N CYS A 68 0.87 -5.62 -9.21
CA CYS A 68 0.16 -4.43 -8.75
C CYS A 68 -1.35 -4.72 -8.55
N THR A 69 -1.69 -5.98 -8.30
CA THR A 69 -3.05 -6.46 -8.01
C THR A 69 -3.29 -6.56 -6.51
N PRO A 70 -4.54 -6.72 -6.04
CA PRO A 70 -4.81 -7.17 -4.68
C PRO A 70 -4.05 -8.46 -4.36
N MET A 71 -3.63 -8.63 -3.09
CA MET A 71 -2.80 -9.76 -2.68
C MET A 71 -3.52 -11.11 -2.74
N SER A 72 -4.85 -11.10 -2.64
CA SER A 72 -5.69 -12.29 -2.86
C SER A 72 -5.54 -12.89 -4.26
N GLU A 73 -5.10 -12.13 -5.26
CA GLU A 73 -4.87 -12.59 -6.63
C GLU A 73 -3.50 -13.28 -6.83
N TYR A 74 -2.55 -13.12 -5.91
CA TYR A 74 -1.17 -13.58 -6.10
C TYR A 74 -1.07 -15.07 -6.40
N LYS A 75 -1.81 -15.91 -5.66
CA LYS A 75 -1.85 -17.35 -5.90
C LYS A 75 -2.28 -17.68 -7.33
N ASN A 76 -3.38 -17.10 -7.77
CA ASN A 76 -3.96 -17.37 -9.09
C ASN A 76 -3.03 -16.92 -10.21
N ILE A 77 -2.38 -15.76 -10.05
CA ILE A 77 -1.41 -15.24 -11.02
C ILE A 77 -0.20 -16.18 -11.10
N ILE A 78 0.41 -16.55 -9.96
CA ILE A 78 1.58 -17.44 -9.94
C ILE A 78 1.26 -18.79 -10.59
N LEU A 79 0.12 -19.40 -10.28
CA LEU A 79 -0.26 -20.68 -10.87
C LEU A 79 -0.37 -20.60 -12.40
N LYS A 80 -0.89 -19.48 -12.93
CA LYS A 80 -1.03 -19.27 -14.38
C LYS A 80 0.33 -19.09 -15.09
N ILE A 81 1.23 -18.29 -14.51
CA ILE A 81 2.49 -17.95 -15.17
C ILE A 81 3.63 -18.90 -14.86
N ASN A 82 3.47 -19.79 -13.89
CA ASN A 82 4.56 -20.59 -13.32
C ASN A 82 5.30 -21.44 -14.36
N LYS A 83 4.58 -21.94 -15.37
CA LYS A 83 5.18 -22.75 -16.46
C LYS A 83 6.16 -21.93 -17.33
N ASP A 84 5.90 -20.64 -17.53
CA ASP A 84 6.65 -19.75 -18.40
C ASP A 84 7.80 -19.03 -17.68
N LEU A 85 7.81 -19.10 -16.33
CA LEU A 85 8.89 -18.52 -15.54
C LEU A 85 10.18 -19.32 -15.65
N ASN A 86 11.29 -18.59 -15.75
CA ASN A 86 12.65 -19.11 -15.72
C ASN A 86 13.57 -18.18 -14.91
N GLN A 87 14.83 -18.55 -14.74
CA GLN A 87 15.79 -17.84 -13.87
C GLN A 87 16.17 -16.42 -14.32
N LYS A 88 15.86 -16.03 -15.58
CA LYS A 88 16.10 -14.66 -16.05
C LYS A 88 15.10 -13.67 -15.47
N HIS A 89 13.90 -14.13 -15.03
CA HIS A 89 12.85 -13.26 -14.54
C HIS A 89 13.14 -12.76 -13.13
N ILE A 90 13.01 -11.46 -12.94
CA ILE A 90 12.98 -10.83 -11.63
C ILE A 90 11.52 -10.54 -11.29
N ILE A 91 11.04 -11.11 -10.19
CA ILE A 91 9.63 -11.00 -9.81
C ILE A 91 9.52 -10.24 -8.50
N THR A 92 8.64 -9.25 -8.46
CA THR A 92 8.36 -8.41 -7.29
C THR A 92 6.90 -8.01 -7.23
N ASP A 93 6.52 -7.34 -6.14
CA ASP A 93 5.17 -6.82 -5.92
C ASP A 93 5.19 -5.41 -5.28
N VAL A 94 4.00 -4.84 -5.13
CA VAL A 94 3.79 -3.58 -4.41
C VAL A 94 2.82 -3.74 -3.21
N GLY A 95 2.54 -4.97 -2.80
CA GLY A 95 1.56 -5.28 -1.76
C GLY A 95 1.90 -4.72 -0.39
N SER A 96 0.89 -4.46 0.43
CA SER A 96 1.01 -3.76 1.71
C SER A 96 1.22 -4.68 2.91
N SER A 97 1.08 -6.01 2.79
CA SER A 97 1.50 -7.00 3.79
C SER A 97 2.49 -8.01 3.21
N LYS A 98 3.36 -8.59 4.02
CA LYS A 98 4.51 -9.34 3.52
C LYS A 98 4.62 -10.78 4.05
N ILE A 99 4.16 -11.08 5.24
CA ILE A 99 4.26 -12.44 5.80
C ILE A 99 3.43 -13.39 4.95
N LYS A 100 2.12 -13.17 4.87
CA LYS A 100 1.18 -14.08 4.19
C LYS A 100 1.38 -14.10 2.68
N SER A 101 1.58 -12.94 2.05
CA SER A 101 1.85 -12.85 0.61
C SER A 101 3.13 -13.60 0.23
N SER A 102 4.22 -13.45 1.00
CA SER A 102 5.47 -14.21 0.77
C SER A 102 5.30 -15.72 0.96
N GLU A 103 4.52 -16.16 1.95
CA GLU A 103 4.20 -17.58 2.14
C GLU A 103 3.41 -18.15 0.96
N THR A 104 2.38 -17.41 0.51
CA THR A 104 1.56 -17.78 -0.65
C THR A 104 2.41 -17.93 -1.91
N ILE A 105 3.30 -16.97 -2.17
CA ILE A 105 4.21 -17.02 -3.32
C ILE A 105 5.16 -18.21 -3.20
N LYS A 106 5.85 -18.37 -2.07
CA LYS A 106 6.82 -19.46 -1.85
C LYS A 106 6.20 -20.84 -2.01
N LYS A 107 4.96 -21.02 -1.55
CA LYS A 107 4.25 -22.31 -1.66
C LYS A 107 3.93 -22.67 -3.11
N ASN A 108 3.69 -21.69 -3.97
CA ASN A 108 3.16 -21.90 -5.32
C ASN A 108 4.18 -21.62 -6.43
N LEU A 109 5.32 -20.99 -6.14
CA LEU A 109 6.35 -20.68 -7.12
C LEU A 109 7.26 -21.90 -7.35
N LYS A 110 7.64 -22.16 -8.60
CA LYS A 110 8.61 -23.21 -8.95
C LYS A 110 9.90 -23.08 -8.15
N LYS A 111 10.50 -24.22 -7.79
CA LYS A 111 11.88 -24.28 -7.28
C LYS A 111 12.81 -23.56 -8.26
N LYS A 112 13.84 -22.87 -7.76
CA LYS A 112 14.83 -22.09 -8.54
C LYS A 112 14.33 -20.74 -9.10
N ILE A 113 13.04 -20.38 -8.96
CA ILE A 113 12.57 -19.04 -9.29
C ILE A 113 12.56 -18.19 -8.02
N PHE A 114 13.09 -16.98 -8.10
CA PHE A 114 13.23 -16.10 -6.95
C PHE A 114 12.19 -14.99 -6.97
N TRP A 115 11.53 -14.82 -5.84
CA TRP A 115 10.69 -13.70 -5.53
C TRP A 115 11.41 -12.77 -4.56
N THR A 116 11.40 -11.47 -4.84
CA THR A 116 11.90 -10.45 -3.93
C THR A 116 10.83 -9.39 -3.76
N SER A 117 10.21 -9.37 -2.59
CA SER A 117 9.06 -8.53 -2.31
C SER A 117 9.46 -7.07 -2.07
N SER A 118 8.66 -6.14 -2.59
CA SER A 118 8.80 -4.71 -2.33
C SER A 118 7.47 -4.09 -1.89
N HIS A 119 7.54 -2.96 -1.20
CA HIS A 119 6.39 -2.17 -0.78
C HIS A 119 6.72 -0.68 -0.87
N PRO A 120 6.31 0.02 -1.93
CA PRO A 120 6.38 1.47 -1.99
C PRO A 120 5.33 2.06 -1.04
N ILE A 121 5.79 2.88 -0.08
CA ILE A 121 4.92 3.47 0.94
C ILE A 121 4.28 4.73 0.36
N THR A 122 3.31 4.50 -0.49
CA THR A 122 2.55 5.55 -1.18
C THR A 122 1.23 4.98 -1.70
N GLY A 123 0.29 5.86 -1.95
CA GLY A 123 -1.05 5.52 -2.44
C GLY A 123 -2.00 6.68 -2.21
N SER A 124 -3.26 6.43 -2.52
CA SER A 124 -4.38 7.32 -2.24
C SER A 124 -5.64 6.46 -2.04
N GLU A 125 -6.70 7.08 -1.58
CA GLU A 125 -8.02 6.47 -1.43
C GLU A 125 -8.70 6.15 -2.76
N VAL A 126 -8.25 6.77 -3.85
CA VAL A 126 -8.84 6.56 -5.20
C VAL A 126 -8.20 5.36 -5.91
N SER A 127 -8.97 4.76 -6.81
CA SER A 127 -8.58 3.58 -7.58
C SER A 127 -8.78 3.83 -9.08
N GLY A 128 -7.91 3.25 -9.90
CA GLY A 128 -8.00 3.31 -11.34
C GLY A 128 -6.78 3.94 -12.02
N PRO A 129 -6.59 3.70 -13.33
CA PRO A 129 -5.44 4.21 -14.07
C PRO A 129 -5.47 5.73 -14.29
N GLU A 130 -6.64 6.36 -14.24
CA GLU A 130 -6.83 7.80 -14.36
C GLU A 130 -6.19 8.58 -13.21
N TYR A 131 -6.12 8.01 -12.04
CA TYR A 131 -5.52 8.64 -10.86
C TYR A 131 -4.02 8.41 -10.73
N GLY A 132 -3.42 7.64 -11.63
CA GLY A 132 -1.97 7.42 -11.62
C GLY A 132 -1.18 8.72 -11.76
N LYS A 133 -0.12 8.85 -10.96
CA LYS A 133 0.76 10.04 -10.95
C LYS A 133 2.20 9.63 -11.27
N GLN A 134 2.85 10.40 -12.12
CA GLN A 134 4.23 10.17 -12.54
C GLN A 134 5.22 10.26 -11.37
N ASP A 135 4.96 11.10 -10.42
CA ASP A 135 5.80 11.40 -9.26
C ASP A 135 5.39 10.70 -7.96
N LEU A 136 4.41 9.76 -8.04
CA LEU A 136 3.84 9.06 -6.89
C LEU A 136 4.90 8.43 -5.97
N PHE A 137 6.01 7.98 -6.53
CA PHE A 137 7.09 7.28 -5.81
C PHE A 137 8.24 8.22 -5.37
N VAL A 138 8.24 9.48 -5.82
CA VAL A 138 9.34 10.43 -5.56
C VAL A 138 9.38 10.81 -4.09
N ASN A 139 10.58 10.69 -3.50
CA ASN A 139 10.82 10.95 -2.07
C ASN A 139 10.03 10.06 -1.09
N LYS A 140 9.32 9.04 -1.59
CA LYS A 140 8.62 8.07 -0.75
C LYS A 140 9.53 6.89 -0.40
N TRP A 141 9.31 6.27 0.73
CA TRP A 141 10.00 5.04 1.10
C TRP A 141 9.54 3.87 0.23
N CYS A 142 10.47 3.02 -0.16
CA CYS A 142 10.17 1.69 -0.68
C CYS A 142 10.89 0.65 0.19
N VAL A 143 10.12 -0.22 0.82
CA VAL A 143 10.66 -1.32 1.62
C VAL A 143 10.96 -2.50 0.71
N LEU A 144 12.18 -3.02 0.79
CA LEU A 144 12.58 -4.29 0.19
C LEU A 144 12.71 -5.35 1.26
N ILE A 145 12.11 -6.51 1.02
CA ILE A 145 12.13 -7.62 2.00
C ILE A 145 13.36 -8.49 1.75
N LYS A 146 14.17 -8.63 2.82
CA LYS A 146 15.32 -9.55 2.84
C LYS A 146 15.06 -10.70 3.80
N GLU A 147 15.15 -11.91 3.30
CA GLU A 147 15.07 -13.16 4.04
C GLU A 147 16.36 -13.99 3.82
N LYS A 148 16.56 -15.08 4.59
CA LYS A 148 17.76 -15.94 4.49
C LYS A 148 18.04 -16.42 3.04
N LYS A 149 17.00 -16.74 2.28
CA LYS A 149 17.09 -17.26 0.91
C LYS A 149 16.84 -16.19 -0.17
N THR A 150 16.90 -14.91 0.16
CA THR A 150 16.72 -13.83 -0.82
C THR A 150 17.90 -13.81 -1.80
N ASN A 151 17.60 -13.76 -3.10
CA ASN A 151 18.62 -13.57 -4.14
C ASN A 151 19.17 -12.13 -4.04
N LEU A 152 20.43 -12.00 -3.64
CA LEU A 152 21.05 -10.70 -3.40
C LEU A 152 21.23 -9.88 -4.70
N LYS A 153 21.41 -10.54 -5.86
CA LYS A 153 21.47 -9.86 -7.16
C LYS A 153 20.13 -9.21 -7.48
N HIS A 154 19.01 -9.93 -7.28
CA HIS A 154 17.66 -9.39 -7.46
C HIS A 154 17.34 -8.27 -6.46
N LEU A 155 17.73 -8.43 -5.20
CA LEU A 155 17.55 -7.40 -4.18
C LEU A 155 18.29 -6.11 -4.57
N LYS A 156 19.55 -6.21 -5.00
CA LYS A 156 20.37 -5.08 -5.47
C LYS A 156 19.76 -4.42 -6.71
N PHE A 157 19.31 -5.22 -7.67
CA PHE A 157 18.62 -4.74 -8.87
C PHE A 157 17.36 -3.95 -8.52
N LEU A 158 16.48 -4.51 -7.69
CA LEU A 158 15.26 -3.83 -7.26
C LEU A 158 15.55 -2.55 -6.45
N GLY A 159 16.59 -2.56 -5.62
CA GLY A 159 17.06 -1.34 -4.95
C GLY A 159 17.43 -0.24 -5.94
N SER A 160 18.17 -0.57 -7.00
CA SER A 160 18.51 0.35 -8.08
C SER A 160 17.29 0.81 -8.86
N PHE A 161 16.38 -0.12 -9.20
CA PHE A 161 15.13 0.18 -9.88
C PHE A 161 14.30 1.21 -9.10
N TRP A 162 14.01 0.95 -7.83
CA TRP A 162 13.20 1.86 -7.02
C TRP A 162 13.88 3.21 -6.76
N LYS A 163 15.22 3.25 -6.65
CA LYS A 163 15.97 4.52 -6.62
C LYS A 163 15.78 5.34 -7.90
N LYS A 164 15.83 4.70 -9.09
CA LYS A 164 15.52 5.35 -10.38
C LYS A 164 14.06 5.84 -10.44
N MET A 165 13.14 5.16 -9.78
CA MET A 165 11.76 5.61 -9.59
C MET A 165 11.65 6.86 -8.68
N GLY A 166 12.72 7.21 -7.96
CA GLY A 166 12.80 8.34 -7.04
C GLY A 166 12.53 7.98 -5.58
N SER A 167 12.44 6.69 -5.25
CA SER A 167 12.17 6.22 -3.89
C SER A 167 13.41 6.17 -3.01
N LYS A 168 13.20 6.37 -1.71
CA LYS A 168 14.18 6.08 -0.64
C LYS A 168 14.07 4.60 -0.28
N ILE A 169 15.21 3.89 -0.23
CA ILE A 169 15.20 2.43 0.01
C ILE A 169 15.49 2.11 1.47
N VAL A 170 14.68 1.21 2.02
CA VAL A 170 14.95 0.57 3.31
C VAL A 170 14.79 -0.94 3.15
N ILE A 171 15.67 -1.72 3.79
CA ILE A 171 15.67 -3.18 3.76
C ILE A 171 15.31 -3.68 5.16
N MET A 172 14.36 -4.61 5.25
CA MET A 172 14.00 -5.24 6.51
C MET A 172 13.40 -6.65 6.28
N SER A 173 13.18 -7.40 7.38
CA SER A 173 12.45 -8.67 7.30
C SER A 173 10.95 -8.44 7.13
N LYS A 174 10.23 -9.44 6.64
CA LYS A 174 8.77 -9.39 6.49
C LYS A 174 8.04 -9.25 7.83
N GLU A 175 8.57 -9.85 8.90
CA GLU A 175 8.03 -9.77 10.24
C GLU A 175 8.14 -8.34 10.79
N LYS A 176 9.31 -7.72 10.64
CA LYS A 176 9.54 -6.32 11.03
C LYS A 176 8.64 -5.37 10.24
N HIS A 177 8.49 -5.61 8.92
CA HIS A 177 7.60 -4.86 8.04
C HIS A 177 6.17 -4.90 8.56
N ASP A 178 5.58 -6.09 8.69
CA ASP A 178 4.17 -6.23 9.03
C ASP A 178 3.87 -5.73 10.45
N LYS A 179 4.81 -5.85 11.38
CA LYS A 179 4.71 -5.27 12.73
C LYS A 179 4.73 -3.74 12.70
N ILE A 180 5.60 -3.09 11.92
CA ILE A 180 5.65 -1.63 11.80
C ILE A 180 4.35 -1.12 11.17
N PHE A 181 3.96 -1.69 10.02
CA PHE A 181 2.82 -1.19 9.26
C PHE A 181 1.47 -1.51 9.92
N SER A 182 1.40 -2.49 10.83
CA SER A 182 0.18 -2.70 11.63
C SER A 182 -0.18 -1.47 12.46
N ILE A 183 0.81 -0.72 12.97
CA ILE A 183 0.61 0.50 13.79
C ILE A 183 0.59 1.76 12.93
N THR A 184 1.48 1.87 11.93
CA THR A 184 1.69 3.14 11.22
C THR A 184 0.77 3.33 10.02
N SER A 185 0.10 2.25 9.57
CA SER A 185 -0.79 2.26 8.40
C SER A 185 -2.10 1.51 8.66
N HIS A 186 -2.06 0.24 9.05
CA HIS A 186 -3.24 -0.62 9.08
C HIS A 186 -4.21 -0.19 10.19
N LEU A 187 -3.72 0.05 11.40
CA LEU A 187 -4.55 0.54 12.50
C LEU A 187 -5.19 1.90 12.20
N PRO A 188 -4.49 2.93 11.69
CA PRO A 188 -5.10 4.20 11.32
C PRO A 188 -6.29 4.06 10.35
N HIS A 189 -6.19 3.19 9.33
CA HIS A 189 -7.31 2.95 8.42
C HIS A 189 -8.46 2.20 9.10
N LEU A 190 -8.16 1.19 9.93
CA LEU A 190 -9.18 0.51 10.72
C LEU A 190 -9.93 1.49 11.62
N VAL A 191 -9.21 2.39 12.28
CA VAL A 191 -9.80 3.45 13.13
C VAL A 191 -10.68 4.39 12.29
N ALA A 192 -10.23 4.76 11.09
CA ALA A 192 -11.02 5.59 10.18
C ALA A 192 -12.34 4.92 9.80
N TYR A 193 -12.32 3.65 9.40
CA TYR A 193 -13.54 2.87 9.11
C TYR A 193 -14.47 2.80 10.33
N ASN A 194 -13.92 2.53 11.52
CA ASN A 194 -14.72 2.42 12.73
C ASN A 194 -15.29 3.77 13.20
N LEU A 195 -14.54 4.86 13.04
CA LEU A 195 -15.03 6.19 13.39
C LEU A 195 -16.22 6.59 12.50
N VAL A 196 -16.12 6.38 11.18
CA VAL A 196 -17.21 6.64 10.24
C VAL A 196 -18.42 5.76 10.54
N LYS A 197 -18.19 4.46 10.82
CA LYS A 197 -19.24 3.52 11.23
C LYS A 197 -19.93 3.98 12.51
N SER A 198 -19.18 4.43 13.50
CA SER A 198 -19.74 4.94 14.76
C SER A 198 -20.59 6.19 14.56
N ALA A 199 -20.18 7.09 13.65
CA ALA A 199 -20.98 8.26 13.29
C ALA A 199 -22.30 7.85 12.63
N GLN A 200 -22.28 6.88 11.71
CA GLN A 200 -23.49 6.34 11.08
C GLN A 200 -24.44 5.69 12.09
N ASP A 201 -23.90 4.90 13.04
CA ASP A 201 -24.72 4.22 14.05
C ASP A 201 -25.37 5.24 15.00
N PHE A 202 -24.62 6.27 15.37
CA PHE A 202 -25.13 7.36 16.19
C PHE A 202 -26.26 8.14 15.48
N GLU A 203 -26.05 8.51 14.20
CA GLU A 203 -27.04 9.20 13.38
C GLU A 203 -28.35 8.41 13.28
N LYS A 204 -28.28 7.10 13.00
CA LYS A 204 -29.45 6.22 12.95
C LYS A 204 -30.21 6.17 14.27
N LYS A 205 -29.47 6.10 15.41
CA LYS A 205 -30.08 6.03 16.73
C LYS A 205 -30.77 7.34 17.13
N GLN A 206 -30.17 8.48 16.79
CA GLN A 206 -30.67 9.81 17.17
C GLN A 206 -31.70 10.40 16.19
N LYS A 207 -31.85 9.79 15.00
CA LYS A 207 -32.78 10.25 13.94
C LYS A 207 -32.54 11.68 13.46
N PHE A 208 -31.31 12.20 13.50
CA PHE A 208 -30.93 13.48 12.92
C PHE A 208 -29.72 13.38 11.99
N ASN A 209 -29.60 14.30 11.04
CA ASN A 209 -28.59 14.31 10.01
C ASN A 209 -27.25 14.84 10.57
N LEU A 210 -26.50 13.97 11.27
CA LEU A 210 -25.21 14.29 11.88
C LEU A 210 -24.13 14.58 10.82
N ILE A 211 -24.14 13.81 9.72
CA ILE A 211 -23.10 13.90 8.69
C ILE A 211 -23.08 15.29 8.03
N LYS A 212 -24.23 15.96 7.95
CA LYS A 212 -24.34 17.34 7.45
C LYS A 212 -23.44 18.33 8.21
N TYR A 213 -23.15 18.05 9.46
CA TYR A 213 -22.35 18.92 10.34
C TYR A 213 -20.91 18.42 10.50
N SER A 214 -20.39 17.63 9.53
CA SER A 214 -19.06 17.09 9.60
C SER A 214 -18.00 18.18 9.67
N ALA A 215 -17.26 18.20 10.80
CA ALA A 215 -16.08 19.04 10.98
C ALA A 215 -14.83 18.41 10.33
N GLY A 216 -13.72 19.15 10.28
CA GLY A 216 -12.48 18.74 9.63
C GLY A 216 -12.00 17.34 10.02
N GLY A 217 -12.08 16.99 11.32
CA GLY A 217 -11.67 15.66 11.80
C GLY A 217 -12.46 14.51 11.15
N LEU A 218 -13.79 14.59 11.13
CA LEU A 218 -14.60 13.53 10.49
C LEU A 218 -14.39 13.49 8.97
N ARG A 219 -14.23 14.64 8.32
CA ARG A 219 -13.92 14.72 6.89
C ARG A 219 -12.60 14.01 6.55
N ASP A 220 -11.53 14.25 7.33
CA ASP A 220 -10.24 13.57 7.11
C ASP A 220 -10.32 12.06 7.30
N PHE A 221 -10.97 11.61 8.36
CA PHE A 221 -11.16 10.18 8.59
C PHE A 221 -12.07 9.53 7.55
N SER A 222 -13.14 10.21 7.11
CA SER A 222 -14.03 9.68 6.05
C SER A 222 -13.32 9.55 4.71
N ARG A 223 -12.38 10.46 4.39
CA ARG A 223 -11.52 10.33 3.20
C ARG A 223 -10.65 9.09 3.27
N ILE A 224 -10.00 8.83 4.40
CA ILE A 224 -9.20 7.61 4.61
C ILE A 224 -10.09 6.36 4.49
N ALA A 225 -11.30 6.40 5.06
CA ALA A 225 -12.27 5.31 5.02
C ALA A 225 -12.91 5.07 3.62
N ALA A 226 -12.67 5.95 2.64
CA ALA A 226 -13.09 5.77 1.25
C ALA A 226 -12.13 4.91 0.43
N SER A 227 -11.09 4.35 1.05
CA SER A 227 -10.11 3.49 0.38
C SER A 227 -10.71 2.16 -0.09
N ASN A 228 -10.10 1.55 -1.12
CA ASN A 228 -10.60 0.32 -1.76
C ASN A 228 -10.80 -0.83 -0.76
N GLU A 229 -12.01 -1.33 -0.67
CA GLU A 229 -12.48 -2.33 0.29
C GLU A 229 -11.81 -3.69 0.12
N ILE A 230 -11.57 -4.14 -1.10
CA ILE A 230 -10.92 -5.43 -1.39
C ILE A 230 -9.47 -5.40 -0.92
N MET A 231 -8.75 -4.32 -1.24
CA MET A 231 -7.36 -4.13 -0.82
C MET A 231 -7.25 -4.13 0.71
N TRP A 232 -8.13 -3.42 1.42
CA TRP A 232 -8.08 -3.33 2.88
C TRP A 232 -8.52 -4.62 3.56
N ARG A 233 -9.52 -5.33 3.02
CA ARG A 233 -9.86 -6.68 3.47
C ARG A 233 -8.63 -7.60 3.42
N ASP A 234 -7.91 -7.62 2.29
CA ASP A 234 -6.72 -8.45 2.12
C ASP A 234 -5.63 -8.06 3.13
N ILE A 235 -5.39 -6.77 3.33
CA ILE A 235 -4.41 -6.27 4.32
C ILE A 235 -4.78 -6.72 5.73
N PHE A 236 -6.05 -6.57 6.13
CA PHE A 236 -6.51 -6.94 7.47
C PHE A 236 -6.37 -8.45 7.72
N PHE A 237 -6.72 -9.27 6.73
CA PHE A 237 -6.62 -10.73 6.87
C PHE A 237 -5.18 -11.22 6.82
N ASP A 238 -4.37 -10.68 5.93
CA ASP A 238 -2.97 -11.09 5.77
C ASP A 238 -2.11 -10.72 6.99
N ASN A 239 -2.39 -9.59 7.63
CA ASN A 239 -1.64 -9.11 8.80
C ASN A 239 -2.44 -9.22 10.12
N LYS A 240 -3.43 -10.13 10.18
CA LYS A 240 -4.41 -10.25 11.27
C LYS A 240 -3.78 -10.27 12.67
N ASN A 241 -2.71 -11.05 12.88
CA ASN A 241 -2.10 -11.24 14.20
C ASN A 241 -1.46 -9.93 14.75
N ASN A 242 -0.79 -9.16 13.88
CA ASN A 242 -0.21 -7.88 14.29
C ASN A 242 -1.29 -6.81 14.45
N ILE A 243 -2.31 -6.82 13.60
CA ILE A 243 -3.43 -5.87 13.68
C ILE A 243 -4.25 -6.11 14.94
N SER A 244 -4.55 -7.37 15.31
CA SER A 244 -5.23 -7.68 16.58
C SER A 244 -4.48 -7.11 17.78
N LYS A 245 -3.17 -7.31 17.85
CA LYS A 245 -2.33 -6.72 18.92
C LYS A 245 -2.36 -5.19 18.90
N ALA A 246 -2.37 -4.58 17.71
CA ALA A 246 -2.47 -3.13 17.57
C ALA A 246 -3.82 -2.60 18.06
N ILE A 247 -4.91 -3.33 17.77
CA ILE A 247 -6.27 -3.02 18.26
C ILE A 247 -6.29 -3.09 19.79
N ASP A 248 -5.73 -4.15 20.39
CA ASP A 248 -5.71 -4.30 21.86
C ASP A 248 -5.03 -3.10 22.54
N ILE A 249 -3.89 -2.67 22.01
CA ILE A 249 -3.18 -1.48 22.50
C ILE A 249 -4.05 -0.22 22.35
N PHE A 250 -4.69 -0.05 21.19
CA PHE A 250 -5.55 1.11 20.93
C PHE A 250 -6.76 1.14 21.87
N VAL A 251 -7.45 0.02 22.02
CA VAL A 251 -8.61 -0.10 22.92
C VAL A 251 -8.21 0.16 24.37
N LYS A 252 -7.07 -0.38 24.83
CA LYS A 252 -6.54 -0.08 26.18
C LYS A 252 -6.33 1.40 26.40
N ASN A 253 -5.70 2.09 25.42
CA ASN A 253 -5.49 3.53 25.49
C ASN A 253 -6.79 4.32 25.46
N LEU A 254 -7.75 3.94 24.62
CA LEU A 254 -9.07 4.58 24.54
C LEU A 254 -9.85 4.47 25.86
N LYS A 255 -9.84 3.26 26.48
CA LYS A 255 -10.43 3.05 27.81
C LYS A 255 -9.78 3.92 28.89
N ALA A 256 -8.45 4.10 28.84
CA ALA A 256 -7.73 4.97 29.76
C ALA A 256 -8.10 6.46 29.56
N PHE A 257 -8.28 6.92 28.33
CA PHE A 257 -8.82 8.26 28.05
C PHE A 257 -10.23 8.43 28.60
N LYS A 258 -11.13 7.46 28.33
CA LYS A 258 -12.50 7.48 28.84
C LYS A 258 -12.54 7.57 30.38
N LYS A 259 -11.69 6.81 31.08
CA LYS A 259 -11.58 6.89 32.55
C LYS A 259 -11.20 8.27 33.02
N ASP A 260 -10.17 8.89 32.41
CA ASP A 260 -9.70 10.22 32.80
C ASP A 260 -10.73 11.32 32.50
N ILE A 261 -11.47 11.19 31.39
CA ILE A 261 -12.57 12.12 31.05
C ILE A 261 -13.67 12.05 32.11
N ASN A 262 -14.11 10.83 32.46
CA ASN A 262 -15.19 10.63 33.43
C ASN A 262 -14.79 11.12 34.84
N SER A 263 -13.53 10.94 35.23
CA SER A 263 -13.00 11.42 36.52
C SER A 263 -12.52 12.87 36.51
N LYS A 264 -12.63 13.56 35.37
CA LYS A 264 -12.11 14.94 35.18
C LYS A 264 -10.63 15.07 35.58
N ASN A 265 -9.83 14.03 35.32
CA ASN A 265 -8.41 14.01 35.70
C ASN A 265 -7.58 14.90 34.76
N ASN A 266 -7.58 16.20 35.05
CA ASN A 266 -6.93 17.24 34.26
C ASN A 266 -5.44 16.95 34.03
N LYS A 267 -4.69 16.59 35.08
CA LYS A 267 -3.24 16.30 35.00
C LYS A 267 -2.94 15.16 34.05
N SER A 268 -3.71 14.06 34.13
CA SER A 268 -3.52 12.88 33.28
C SER A 268 -3.84 13.20 31.81
N ILE A 269 -4.96 13.85 31.55
CA ILE A 269 -5.36 14.27 30.19
C ILE A 269 -4.30 15.18 29.56
N LEU A 270 -3.90 16.26 30.24
CA LEU A 270 -2.88 17.18 29.71
C LEU A 270 -1.57 16.46 29.39
N ASN A 271 -1.09 15.59 30.29
CA ASN A 271 0.12 14.82 30.06
C ASN A 271 0.03 13.93 28.82
N LYS A 272 -1.10 13.25 28.59
CA LYS A 272 -1.31 12.43 27.39
C LYS A 272 -1.29 13.28 26.13
N LEU A 273 -2.00 14.40 26.11
CA LEU A 273 -2.06 15.32 24.95
C LEU A 273 -0.66 15.91 24.62
N ILE A 274 0.08 16.35 25.63
CA ILE A 274 1.43 16.88 25.44
C ILE A 274 2.37 15.81 24.86
N LYS A 275 2.32 14.57 25.39
CA LYS A 275 3.14 13.48 24.87
C LYS A 275 2.83 13.15 23.40
N THR A 276 1.56 13.11 23.00
CA THR A 276 1.17 12.86 21.62
C THR A 276 1.56 14.01 20.69
N LYS A 277 1.43 15.27 21.13
CA LYS A 277 1.91 16.46 20.39
C LYS A 277 3.40 16.38 20.06
N LYS A 278 4.25 15.88 20.99
CA LYS A 278 5.68 15.65 20.74
C LYS A 278 5.95 14.65 19.61
N VAL A 279 5.08 13.65 19.43
CA VAL A 279 5.20 12.69 18.31
C VAL A 279 4.97 13.40 16.97
N ARG A 280 3.99 14.30 16.86
CA ARG A 280 3.77 15.11 15.67
C ARG A 280 5.01 15.93 15.30
N ALA A 281 5.61 16.62 16.26
CA ALA A 281 6.85 17.37 16.05
C ALA A 281 7.99 16.48 15.52
N LYS A 282 8.12 15.24 16.04
CA LYS A 282 9.10 14.27 15.54
C LYS A 282 8.84 13.85 14.09
N ILE A 283 7.58 13.61 13.71
CA ILE A 283 7.20 13.27 12.33
C ILE A 283 7.64 14.36 11.36
N ILE A 284 7.39 15.63 11.70
CA ILE A 284 7.79 16.79 10.91
C ILE A 284 9.34 16.90 10.83
N LYS A 285 10.04 16.77 11.96
CA LYS A 285 11.51 16.77 12.01
C LYS A 285 12.12 15.68 11.11
N LEU A 286 11.48 14.51 11.03
CA LEU A 286 11.88 13.42 10.15
C LEU A 286 11.46 13.61 8.68
N LYS A 287 10.91 14.77 8.32
CA LYS A 287 10.43 15.11 6.96
C LYS A 287 9.45 14.07 6.38
N GLN A 288 8.62 13.47 7.28
CA GLN A 288 7.57 12.55 6.88
C GLN A 288 6.25 13.28 6.55
N ASP A 289 6.15 14.54 6.93
CA ASP A 289 5.05 15.43 6.62
C ASP A 289 5.53 16.89 6.63
N ILE A 290 4.70 17.80 6.12
CA ILE A 290 4.99 19.24 6.06
C ILE A 290 4.50 19.96 7.32
N ASN A 291 5.22 21.02 7.71
CA ASN A 291 4.84 21.88 8.83
C ASN A 291 4.00 23.06 8.32
N LYS A 292 2.90 22.77 7.64
CA LYS A 292 1.91 23.79 7.25
C LYS A 292 0.58 23.48 7.89
N PRO A 293 -0.12 24.48 8.45
CA PRO A 293 -1.51 24.26 8.89
C PRO A 293 -2.36 23.86 7.69
N ASP A 294 -3.22 22.87 7.91
CA ASP A 294 -4.25 22.48 6.94
C ASP A 294 -5.57 23.09 7.41
N PHE A 295 -5.90 24.27 6.87
CA PHE A 295 -7.12 25.00 7.22
C PHE A 295 -8.40 24.44 6.58
N GLY A 296 -8.44 23.17 6.35
CA GLY A 296 -9.48 22.52 5.59
C GLY A 296 -9.13 22.55 4.12
N ARG A 297 -8.81 21.40 3.59
CA ARG A 297 -8.36 21.24 2.21
C ARG A 297 -9.37 21.85 1.25
N ASN A 298 -8.96 22.95 0.62
CA ASN A 298 -9.65 23.49 -0.52
C ASN A 298 -9.49 22.60 -1.73
#